data_81c74c434a10ee99eae82a72d518e4c6
#
_entry.id   81c74c434a10ee99eae82a72d518e4c6
#
_cell.length_a   1.000
_cell.length_b   1.000
_cell.length_c   1.000
_cell.angle_alpha   90.00
_cell.angle_beta   90.00
_cell.angle_gamma   90.00
#
_symmetry.space_group_name_H-M   'P 1'
#
loop_
_entity.id
_entity.type
_entity.pdbx_description
1 polymer ?
#
loop_
_entity_poly.entity_id
_entity_poly.type
_entity_poly.pdbx_seq_one_letter_code
_entity_poly.pdbx_strand_id
1 'polypeptide(L)'
;MRNQALIVFDSLRWDTFRDANLPTIKSFPFEKAFTHGTYTLPAHTSFFIGKLPHTRSGSFDTCARSGRKTDGRQWWRLNNPESPGDAHVQLDGRNIVHGFNMKGYDTVGTGAVGWFNINKPAHISTIDDFKKFGFFGEFTVAKKQIDYVLEELPTDKKFFLFMNFGETHHSYRIRENDEPINWGDKRCRSAQIRCIEYLDKMIERLLQSPKMKNTDIILCSDHGDCMGEDGLWGHSFFHEKVIEVPIVEAHI
;
A
#
# COMPACT_ATOMS: atom_id res chain seq x y z
N MET A 1 0.03 7.90 24.15
CA MET A 1 0.09 7.73 22.70
C MET A 1 0.40 6.28 22.40
N ARG A 2 -0.23 5.67 21.40
CA ARG A 2 -0.12 4.25 20.99
C ARG A 2 0.86 4.10 19.85
N ASN A 3 1.28 2.88 19.56
CA ASN A 3 1.94 2.56 18.31
C ASN A 3 0.95 2.72 17.17
N GLN A 4 1.43 2.93 15.96
CA GLN A 4 0.60 3.12 14.77
C GLN A 4 1.11 2.23 13.64
N ALA A 5 0.20 1.60 12.91
CA ALA A 5 0.55 0.78 11.76
C ALA A 5 -0.38 1.04 10.58
N LEU A 6 0.19 1.16 9.40
CA LEU A 6 -0.50 1.18 8.11
C LEU A 6 -0.03 -0.02 7.29
N ILE A 7 -0.93 -0.93 7.02
CA ILE A 7 -0.67 -2.16 6.25
C ILE A 7 -1.50 -2.14 4.99
N VAL A 8 -0.85 -2.22 3.85
CA VAL A 8 -1.48 -2.07 2.54
C VAL A 8 -1.33 -3.36 1.74
N PHE A 9 -2.42 -3.82 1.16
CA PHE A 9 -2.46 -4.91 0.18
C PHE A 9 -2.52 -4.32 -1.22
N ASP A 10 -1.49 -4.54 -2.02
CA ASP A 10 -1.42 -3.99 -3.39
C ASP A 10 -2.47 -4.61 -4.29
N SER A 11 -3.23 -3.79 -5.00
CA SER A 11 -4.27 -4.20 -5.98
C SER A 11 -5.44 -5.03 -5.42
N LEU A 12 -5.66 -5.10 -4.10
CA LEU A 12 -6.71 -5.96 -3.54
C LEU A 12 -8.10 -5.35 -3.71
N ARG A 13 -8.95 -6.01 -4.49
CA ARG A 13 -10.36 -5.62 -4.73
C ARG A 13 -11.23 -5.83 -3.49
N TRP A 14 -12.23 -4.96 -3.34
CA TRP A 14 -13.25 -5.14 -2.31
C TRP A 14 -14.00 -6.47 -2.41
N ASP A 15 -14.49 -6.85 -3.62
CA ASP A 15 -15.27 -8.06 -3.79
C ASP A 15 -14.44 -9.34 -3.61
N THR A 16 -13.15 -9.31 -3.90
CA THR A 16 -12.21 -10.38 -3.59
C THR A 16 -12.02 -10.53 -2.08
N PHE A 17 -11.77 -9.41 -1.39
CA PHE A 17 -11.67 -9.38 0.08
C PHE A 17 -12.96 -9.89 0.74
N ARG A 18 -14.12 -9.40 0.29
CA ARG A 18 -15.42 -9.79 0.85
C ARG A 18 -15.64 -11.30 0.80
N ASP A 19 -15.28 -11.94 -0.30
CA ASP A 19 -15.58 -13.36 -0.57
C ASP A 19 -14.48 -14.31 -0.06
N ALA A 20 -13.29 -13.81 0.30
CA ALA A 20 -12.19 -14.60 0.86
C ALA A 20 -12.45 -15.02 2.32
N ASN A 21 -11.88 -16.15 2.72
CA ASN A 21 -11.89 -16.63 4.10
C ASN A 21 -10.71 -16.04 4.89
N LEU A 22 -10.96 -15.00 5.68
CA LEU A 22 -9.95 -14.20 6.39
C LEU A 22 -10.25 -14.17 7.89
N PRO A 23 -10.05 -15.28 8.62
CA PRO A 23 -10.44 -15.39 10.03
C PRO A 23 -9.72 -14.37 10.92
N THR A 24 -8.49 -13.98 10.60
CA THR A 24 -7.72 -13.01 11.36
C THR A 24 -8.16 -11.58 11.04
N ILE A 25 -8.09 -11.19 9.78
CA ILE A 25 -8.37 -9.80 9.37
C ILE A 25 -9.84 -9.45 9.61
N LYS A 26 -10.77 -10.36 9.28
CA LYS A 26 -12.22 -10.14 9.48
C LYS A 26 -12.69 -10.32 10.91
N SER A 27 -11.82 -10.64 11.87
CA SER A 27 -12.16 -10.55 13.29
C SER A 27 -12.29 -9.11 13.78
N PHE A 28 -11.81 -8.15 13.01
CA PHE A 28 -11.91 -6.72 13.26
C PHE A 28 -13.01 -6.07 12.41
N PRO A 29 -13.52 -4.89 12.79
CA PRO A 29 -14.44 -4.12 11.95
C PRO A 29 -13.84 -3.83 10.58
N PHE A 30 -14.62 -4.06 9.53
CA PHE A 30 -14.20 -3.81 8.16
C PHE A 30 -15.36 -3.27 7.31
N GLU A 31 -15.02 -2.49 6.31
CA GLU A 31 -15.99 -1.93 5.38
C GLU A 31 -15.39 -1.71 3.98
N LYS A 32 -16.27 -1.38 3.04
CA LYS A 32 -15.88 -0.92 1.71
C LYS A 32 -15.52 0.55 1.77
N ALA A 33 -14.34 0.88 1.24
CA ALA A 33 -13.87 2.24 1.06
C ALA A 33 -13.59 2.54 -0.41
N PHE A 34 -13.28 3.81 -0.70
CA PHE A 34 -12.87 4.27 -2.03
C PHE A 34 -11.45 4.80 -1.94
N THR A 35 -10.58 4.25 -2.78
CA THR A 35 -9.19 4.70 -2.83
C THR A 35 -9.04 6.06 -3.51
N HIS A 36 -7.92 6.70 -3.25
CA HIS A 36 -7.58 8.02 -3.79
C HIS A 36 -6.84 7.97 -5.13
N GLY A 37 -6.36 6.79 -5.53
CA GLY A 37 -5.60 6.60 -6.77
C GLY A 37 -5.97 5.33 -7.48
N THR A 38 -5.69 5.26 -8.77
CA THR A 38 -5.99 4.10 -9.60
C THR A 38 -4.78 3.18 -9.78
N TYR A 39 -3.67 3.45 -9.09
CA TYR A 39 -2.48 2.61 -9.01
C TYR A 39 -1.61 3.04 -7.81
N THR A 40 -0.55 2.29 -7.54
CA THR A 40 0.25 2.37 -6.31
C THR A 40 0.78 3.78 -6.01
N LEU A 41 1.40 4.47 -6.98
CA LEU A 41 2.09 5.74 -6.70
C LEU A 41 1.14 6.86 -6.23
N PRO A 42 0.01 7.19 -6.90
CA PRO A 42 -0.90 8.22 -6.43
C PRO A 42 -1.62 7.85 -5.13
N ALA A 43 -2.00 6.58 -4.96
CA ALA A 43 -2.67 6.12 -3.74
C ALA A 43 -1.75 6.28 -2.51
N HIS A 44 -0.53 5.75 -2.58
CA HIS A 44 0.43 5.88 -1.48
C HIS A 44 0.90 7.32 -1.26
N THR A 45 1.02 8.12 -2.32
CA THR A 45 1.26 9.56 -2.19
C THR A 45 0.20 10.19 -1.29
N SER A 46 -1.09 9.90 -1.56
CA SER A 46 -2.19 10.42 -0.76
C SER A 46 -2.13 9.95 0.69
N PHE A 47 -1.81 8.69 0.94
CA PHE A 47 -1.66 8.16 2.30
C PHE A 47 -0.56 8.88 3.09
N PHE A 48 0.57 9.15 2.44
CA PHE A 48 1.73 9.74 3.12
C PHE A 48 1.64 11.25 3.30
N ILE A 49 1.00 11.98 2.39
CA ILE A 49 0.95 13.45 2.45
C ILE A 49 -0.41 14.01 2.86
N GLY A 50 -1.43 13.18 2.96
CA GLY A 50 -2.80 13.60 3.33
C GLY A 50 -3.45 14.54 2.31
N LYS A 51 -3.12 14.40 1.03
CA LYS A 51 -3.68 15.19 -0.08
C LYS A 51 -4.25 14.27 -1.15
N LEU A 52 -5.41 14.65 -1.68
CA LEU A 52 -6.00 13.93 -2.80
C LEU A 52 -5.22 14.20 -4.09
N PRO A 53 -4.94 13.17 -4.92
CA PRO A 53 -4.18 13.31 -6.15
C PRO A 53 -5.05 13.74 -7.35
N HIS A 54 -6.28 14.15 -7.14
CA HIS A 54 -7.22 14.53 -8.19
C HIS A 54 -7.76 15.93 -7.99
N THR A 55 -8.20 16.55 -9.09
CA THR A 55 -8.81 17.87 -9.12
C THR A 55 -10.31 17.84 -8.79
N ARG A 56 -10.92 19.01 -8.58
CA ARG A 56 -12.37 19.15 -8.34
C ARG A 56 -13.25 18.64 -9.51
N SER A 57 -12.71 18.51 -10.70
CA SER A 57 -13.42 18.00 -11.89
C SER A 57 -13.68 16.49 -11.88
N GLY A 58 -13.18 15.77 -10.86
CA GLY A 58 -13.45 14.34 -10.67
C GLY A 58 -12.63 13.39 -11.53
N SER A 59 -11.69 13.90 -12.34
CA SER A 59 -10.73 13.03 -13.01
C SER A 59 -9.68 12.56 -12.02
N PHE A 60 -9.52 11.24 -11.92
CA PHE A 60 -8.45 10.62 -11.16
C PHE A 60 -7.12 10.93 -11.83
N ASP A 61 -6.37 11.82 -11.22
CA ASP A 61 -5.09 12.20 -11.76
C ASP A 61 -3.98 11.27 -11.24
N THR A 62 -2.95 11.17 -12.03
CA THR A 62 -1.82 10.34 -11.73
C THR A 62 -0.69 11.20 -11.22
N CYS A 63 -0.14 10.86 -10.06
CA CYS A 63 1.10 11.46 -9.60
C CYS A 63 2.23 11.07 -10.58
N ALA A 64 2.66 12.01 -11.39
CA ALA A 64 3.63 11.73 -12.43
C ALA A 64 5.05 11.57 -11.88
N ARG A 65 5.41 12.27 -10.81
CA ARG A 65 6.76 12.26 -10.23
C ARG A 65 6.77 12.72 -8.78
N SER A 66 7.76 12.27 -8.04
CA SER A 66 8.10 12.78 -6.72
C SER A 66 9.62 12.95 -6.57
N GLY A 67 10.04 13.71 -5.59
CA GLY A 67 11.46 13.89 -5.29
C GLY A 67 11.70 14.72 -4.04
N ARG A 68 12.97 15.00 -3.75
CA ARG A 68 13.38 15.89 -2.67
C ARG A 68 14.11 17.11 -3.21
N LYS A 69 13.86 18.27 -2.60
CA LYS A 69 14.67 19.48 -2.78
C LYS A 69 15.95 19.37 -1.95
N THR A 70 16.93 20.22 -2.27
CA THR A 70 18.19 20.32 -1.53
C THR A 70 18.02 20.67 -0.05
N ASP A 71 16.91 21.31 0.31
CA ASP A 71 16.51 21.62 1.69
C ASP A 71 15.74 20.49 2.40
N GLY A 72 15.67 19.29 1.78
CA GLY A 72 14.99 18.11 2.31
C GLY A 72 13.48 18.08 2.13
N ARG A 73 12.86 19.15 1.61
CA ARG A 73 11.42 19.16 1.35
C ARG A 73 11.07 18.24 0.21
N GLN A 74 10.04 17.42 0.39
CA GLN A 74 9.47 16.60 -0.68
C GLN A 74 8.65 17.46 -1.63
N TRP A 75 8.63 17.10 -2.89
CA TRP A 75 7.74 17.62 -3.89
C TRP A 75 7.07 16.47 -4.65
N TRP A 76 5.84 16.75 -5.09
CA TRP A 76 5.00 15.83 -5.85
C TRP A 76 4.51 16.57 -7.07
N ARG A 77 4.58 15.93 -8.22
CA ARG A 77 4.04 16.49 -9.46
C ARG A 77 2.82 15.66 -9.84
N LEU A 78 1.67 16.30 -9.88
CA LEU A 78 0.41 15.72 -10.34
C LEU A 78 0.15 16.20 -11.75
N ASN A 79 -0.27 15.32 -12.66
CA ASN A 79 -0.70 15.73 -13.99
C ASN A 79 -2.06 16.45 -13.88
N ASN A 80 -2.24 17.51 -14.64
CA ASN A 80 -3.54 18.12 -14.80
C ASN A 80 -4.21 17.55 -16.07
N PRO A 81 -5.27 16.75 -15.94
CA PRO A 81 -5.93 16.15 -17.11
C PRO A 81 -6.61 17.18 -18.01
N GLU A 82 -6.91 18.39 -17.49
CA GLU A 82 -7.51 19.48 -18.26
C GLU A 82 -6.50 20.26 -19.12
N SER A 83 -5.21 19.99 -18.92
CA SER A 83 -4.12 20.63 -19.67
C SER A 83 -3.05 19.60 -20.01
N PRO A 84 -3.31 18.72 -21.00
CA PRO A 84 -2.32 17.73 -21.43
C PRO A 84 -1.05 18.45 -21.94
N GLY A 85 0.05 18.21 -21.29
CA GLY A 85 1.37 18.63 -21.74
C GLY A 85 2.22 19.35 -20.71
N ASP A 86 1.74 20.36 -19.98
CA ASP A 86 2.61 21.17 -19.12
C ASP A 86 2.04 21.62 -17.77
N ALA A 87 0.76 21.51 -17.54
CA ALA A 87 0.19 21.95 -16.27
C ALA A 87 0.24 20.83 -15.22
N HIS A 88 1.08 21.01 -14.25
CA HIS A 88 1.11 20.14 -13.07
C HIS A 88 0.95 20.95 -11.80
N VAL A 89 0.30 20.35 -10.83
CA VAL A 89 0.32 20.86 -9.46
C VAL A 89 1.54 20.29 -8.77
N GLN A 90 2.40 21.18 -8.28
CA GLN A 90 3.50 20.79 -7.42
C GLN A 90 3.07 20.98 -5.98
N LEU A 91 3.13 19.90 -5.20
CA LEU A 91 2.92 19.94 -3.76
C LEU A 91 4.26 19.89 -3.08
N ASP A 92 4.49 20.84 -2.19
CA ASP A 92 5.65 20.88 -1.31
C ASP A 92 5.18 20.56 0.10
N GLY A 93 5.91 19.71 0.80
CA GLY A 93 5.58 19.46 2.19
C GLY A 93 6.26 18.25 2.78
N ARG A 94 6.01 18.08 4.06
CA ARG A 94 6.47 16.93 4.84
C ARG A 94 5.38 15.87 4.85
N ASN A 95 5.79 14.61 4.87
CA ASN A 95 4.89 13.49 4.94
C ASN A 95 4.67 13.01 6.38
N ILE A 96 3.79 12.03 6.54
CA ILE A 96 3.42 11.48 7.85
C ILE A 96 4.62 10.79 8.54
N VAL A 97 5.52 10.14 7.81
CA VAL A 97 6.71 9.47 8.36
C VAL A 97 7.61 10.49 9.07
N HIS A 98 7.86 11.63 8.39
CA HIS A 98 8.59 12.73 9.00
C HIS A 98 7.88 13.24 10.27
N GLY A 99 6.54 13.33 10.24
CA GLY A 99 5.74 13.73 11.41
C GLY A 99 5.92 12.80 12.61
N PHE A 100 5.94 11.49 12.38
CA PHE A 100 6.22 10.49 13.43
C PHE A 100 7.65 10.59 13.95
N ASN A 101 8.65 10.77 13.07
CA ASN A 101 10.04 10.98 13.48
C ASN A 101 10.19 12.19 14.40
N MET A 102 9.54 13.32 14.07
CA MET A 102 9.56 14.52 14.91
C MET A 102 8.89 14.30 16.29
N LYS A 103 7.95 13.38 16.37
CA LYS A 103 7.30 13.00 17.63
C LYS A 103 8.07 11.93 18.43
N GLY A 104 9.27 11.57 17.98
CA GLY A 104 10.14 10.62 18.66
C GLY A 104 9.80 9.15 18.44
N TYR A 105 8.93 8.84 17.48
CA TYR A 105 8.65 7.45 17.10
C TYR A 105 9.84 6.84 16.34
N ASP A 106 10.01 5.54 16.47
CA ASP A 106 10.83 4.79 15.52
C ASP A 106 9.94 4.41 14.31
N THR A 107 10.43 4.70 13.11
CA THR A 107 9.70 4.46 11.87
C THR A 107 10.32 3.28 11.15
N VAL A 108 9.53 2.23 10.97
CA VAL A 108 9.92 0.98 10.29
C VAL A 108 8.99 0.77 9.11
N GLY A 109 9.55 0.49 7.95
CA GLY A 109 8.75 0.27 6.75
C GLY A 109 9.27 -0.85 5.87
N THR A 110 8.38 -1.43 5.06
CA THR A 110 8.73 -2.39 4.02
C THR A 110 7.73 -2.36 2.88
N GLY A 111 8.19 -2.62 1.66
CA GLY A 111 7.35 -2.68 0.46
C GLY A 111 7.73 -3.83 -0.46
N ALA A 112 6.80 -4.25 -1.30
CA ALA A 112 6.92 -5.44 -2.14
C ALA A 112 6.60 -5.20 -3.63
N VAL A 113 6.53 -3.95 -4.07
CA VAL A 113 6.41 -3.58 -5.49
C VAL A 113 7.49 -2.58 -5.87
N GLY A 114 7.77 -2.47 -7.17
CA GLY A 114 8.92 -1.72 -7.68
C GLY A 114 8.99 -0.25 -7.25
N TRP A 115 7.85 0.36 -6.90
CA TRP A 115 7.78 1.72 -6.36
C TRP A 115 8.45 1.89 -4.99
N PHE A 116 8.69 0.83 -4.26
CA PHE A 116 9.39 0.81 -2.97
C PHE A 116 10.84 0.36 -3.06
N ASN A 117 11.36 0.14 -4.26
CA ASN A 117 12.76 -0.23 -4.44
C ASN A 117 13.65 1.00 -4.39
N ILE A 118 14.29 1.21 -3.25
CA ILE A 118 15.18 2.35 -2.99
C ILE A 118 16.34 2.50 -4.00
N ASN A 119 16.68 1.40 -4.70
CA ASN A 119 17.73 1.42 -5.73
C ASN A 119 17.22 1.91 -7.10
N LYS A 120 15.91 2.12 -7.26
CA LYS A 120 15.33 2.65 -8.50
C LYS A 120 15.15 4.16 -8.40
N PRO A 121 15.55 4.96 -9.41
CA PRO A 121 15.37 6.41 -9.39
C PRO A 121 13.91 6.87 -9.27
N ALA A 122 12.96 6.01 -9.62
CA ALA A 122 11.52 6.29 -9.59
C ALA A 122 10.83 5.80 -8.31
N HIS A 123 11.57 5.45 -7.25
CA HIS A 123 10.95 5.03 -5.99
C HIS A 123 10.16 6.16 -5.33
N ILE A 124 9.19 5.79 -4.51
CA ILE A 124 8.40 6.76 -3.72
C ILE A 124 9.33 7.39 -2.67
N SER A 125 9.65 8.67 -2.84
CA SER A 125 10.64 9.37 -2.00
C SER A 125 10.29 9.41 -0.50
N THR A 126 9.05 9.12 -0.13
CA THR A 126 8.63 9.03 1.27
C THR A 126 9.35 7.92 2.04
N ILE A 127 9.78 6.86 1.35
CA ILE A 127 10.50 5.76 2.01
C ILE A 127 11.85 6.18 2.58
N ASP A 128 12.44 7.24 2.03
CA ASP A 128 13.72 7.79 2.52
C ASP A 128 13.62 8.42 3.92
N ASP A 129 12.41 8.73 4.39
CA ASP A 129 12.17 9.28 5.72
C ASP A 129 12.07 8.22 6.81
N PHE A 130 11.91 6.94 6.45
CA PHE A 130 11.91 5.87 7.44
C PHE A 130 13.31 5.70 8.05
N LYS A 131 13.38 5.54 9.37
CA LYS A 131 14.64 5.19 10.03
C LYS A 131 15.15 3.82 9.60
N LYS A 132 14.21 2.91 9.30
CA LYS A 132 14.51 1.55 8.82
C LYS A 132 13.53 1.19 7.73
N PHE A 133 14.02 0.86 6.54
CA PHE A 133 13.17 0.43 5.41
C PHE A 133 13.78 -0.79 4.71
N GLY A 134 13.00 -1.87 4.59
CA GLY A 134 13.39 -3.12 3.93
C GLY A 134 12.69 -3.32 2.59
N PHE A 135 13.46 -3.62 1.54
CA PHE A 135 12.96 -4.08 0.26
C PHE A 135 13.60 -5.44 -0.07
N PHE A 136 12.78 -6.49 -0.21
CA PHE A 136 13.25 -7.89 -0.34
C PHE A 136 12.98 -8.50 -1.71
N GLY A 137 12.60 -7.69 -2.67
CA GLY A 137 12.13 -8.09 -3.99
C GLY A 137 10.64 -7.78 -4.19
N GLU A 138 10.07 -8.26 -5.28
CA GLU A 138 8.72 -7.95 -5.68
C GLU A 138 7.78 -9.16 -5.50
N PHE A 139 6.56 -8.91 -5.03
CA PHE A 139 5.37 -9.76 -4.98
C PHE A 139 5.38 -10.94 -3.99
N THR A 140 6.39 -11.75 -3.88
CA THR A 140 6.35 -13.02 -3.12
C THR A 140 7.22 -12.98 -1.85
N VAL A 141 7.16 -11.89 -1.12
CA VAL A 141 8.12 -11.58 -0.05
C VAL A 141 7.51 -11.40 1.34
N ALA A 142 6.20 -11.61 1.50
CA ALA A 142 5.49 -11.37 2.75
C ALA A 142 6.19 -12.00 3.97
N LYS A 143 6.66 -13.24 3.85
CA LYS A 143 7.39 -13.89 4.96
C LYS A 143 8.65 -13.12 5.35
N LYS A 144 9.45 -12.68 4.36
CA LYS A 144 10.68 -11.90 4.61
C LYS A 144 10.35 -10.54 5.22
N GLN A 145 9.26 -9.90 4.78
CA GLN A 145 8.79 -8.65 5.34
C GLN A 145 8.37 -8.80 6.80
N ILE A 146 7.60 -9.84 7.14
CA ILE A 146 7.20 -10.11 8.53
C ILE A 146 8.41 -10.41 9.41
N ASP A 147 9.35 -11.25 8.95
CA ASP A 147 10.57 -11.57 9.70
C ASP A 147 11.36 -10.28 10.00
N TYR A 148 11.59 -9.44 8.99
CA TYR A 148 12.27 -8.15 9.13
C TYR A 148 11.56 -7.21 10.12
N VAL A 149 10.25 -7.05 9.97
CA VAL A 149 9.47 -6.16 10.86
C VAL A 149 9.53 -6.66 12.31
N LEU A 150 9.38 -7.96 12.54
CA LEU A 150 9.46 -8.54 13.88
C LEU A 150 10.86 -8.39 14.51
N GLU A 151 11.91 -8.35 13.70
CA GLU A 151 13.28 -8.06 14.17
C GLU A 151 13.42 -6.56 14.51
N GLU A 152 13.02 -5.67 13.61
CA GLU A 152 13.32 -4.25 13.65
C GLU A 152 12.40 -3.39 14.51
N LEU A 153 11.19 -3.85 14.82
CA LEU A 153 10.29 -3.13 15.72
C LEU A 153 10.91 -2.98 17.12
N PRO A 154 10.92 -1.78 17.69
CA PRO A 154 11.44 -1.53 19.03
C PRO A 154 10.56 -2.16 20.10
N THR A 155 11.13 -2.41 21.28
CA THR A 155 10.43 -2.91 22.48
C THR A 155 10.21 -1.83 23.53
N ASP A 156 11.00 -0.77 23.49
CA ASP A 156 11.09 0.27 24.50
C ASP A 156 10.62 1.66 24.03
N LYS A 157 10.27 1.77 22.74
CA LYS A 157 9.83 3.02 22.11
C LYS A 157 8.55 2.83 21.32
N LYS A 158 7.85 3.94 21.08
CA LYS A 158 6.73 3.96 20.14
C LYS A 158 7.22 3.84 18.71
N PHE A 159 6.42 3.20 17.88
CA PHE A 159 6.74 3.05 16.46
C PHE A 159 5.58 3.46 15.55
N PHE A 160 5.95 3.84 14.34
CA PHE A 160 5.10 3.86 13.17
C PHE A 160 5.59 2.78 12.20
N LEU A 161 4.72 1.81 11.93
CA LEU A 161 4.97 0.73 10.98
C LEU A 161 4.22 0.99 9.68
N PHE A 162 4.91 0.83 8.56
CA PHE A 162 4.31 0.75 7.24
C PHE A 162 4.67 -0.57 6.56
N MET A 163 3.67 -1.23 5.97
CA MET A 163 3.90 -2.42 5.13
C MET A 163 3.06 -2.35 3.87
N ASN A 164 3.67 -2.66 2.71
CA ASN A 164 2.96 -2.93 1.48
C ASN A 164 3.24 -4.37 1.05
N PHE A 165 2.19 -5.17 0.93
CA PHE A 165 2.25 -6.55 0.45
C PHE A 165 1.92 -6.61 -1.03
N GLY A 166 2.70 -7.34 -1.82
CA GLY A 166 2.58 -7.43 -3.27
C GLY A 166 1.90 -8.70 -3.79
N GLU A 167 1.61 -9.68 -2.93
CA GLU A 167 1.08 -10.97 -3.34
C GLU A 167 -0.30 -10.88 -4.01
N THR A 168 -1.10 -9.86 -3.65
CA THR A 168 -2.42 -9.59 -4.24
C THR A 168 -2.35 -8.82 -5.56
N HIS A 169 -1.18 -8.31 -5.94
CA HIS A 169 -0.93 -7.71 -7.24
C HIS A 169 -0.78 -8.81 -8.32
N HIS A 170 -1.09 -8.48 -9.56
CA HIS A 170 -0.71 -9.27 -10.74
C HIS A 170 0.80 -9.66 -10.62
N SER A 171 1.21 -10.84 -10.74
CA SER A 171 0.67 -12.11 -11.23
C SER A 171 0.13 -13.08 -10.15
N TYR A 172 -0.32 -12.58 -9.01
CA TYR A 172 -1.03 -13.36 -7.96
C TYR A 172 -0.27 -14.61 -7.49
N ARG A 173 0.95 -14.45 -7.00
CA ARG A 173 1.82 -15.52 -6.53
C ARG A 173 2.07 -15.44 -5.04
N ILE A 174 2.12 -16.60 -4.40
CA ILE A 174 2.50 -16.74 -2.98
C ILE A 174 3.96 -17.13 -2.87
N ARG A 175 4.47 -17.92 -3.83
CA ARG A 175 5.84 -18.40 -3.88
C ARG A 175 6.49 -18.02 -5.20
N GLU A 176 7.80 -17.89 -5.18
CA GLU A 176 8.58 -17.52 -6.37
C GLU A 176 8.38 -18.49 -7.54
N ASN A 177 8.21 -19.78 -7.25
CA ASN A 177 8.02 -20.83 -8.25
C ASN A 177 6.55 -21.09 -8.61
N ASP A 178 5.59 -20.34 -8.07
CA ASP A 178 4.19 -20.46 -8.48
C ASP A 178 4.04 -19.99 -9.93
N GLU A 179 3.18 -20.66 -10.70
CA GLU A 179 2.82 -20.23 -12.04
C GLU A 179 2.21 -18.82 -11.99
N PRO A 180 2.72 -17.84 -12.75
CA PRO A 180 2.14 -16.51 -12.79
C PRO A 180 0.79 -16.55 -13.52
N ILE A 181 -0.22 -15.93 -12.92
CA ILE A 181 -1.53 -15.77 -13.52
C ILE A 181 -1.64 -14.36 -14.07
N ASN A 182 -1.64 -14.24 -15.39
CA ASN A 182 -1.63 -12.96 -16.07
C ASN A 182 -3.05 -12.43 -16.33
N TRP A 183 -3.16 -11.13 -16.53
CA TRP A 183 -4.40 -10.51 -17.02
C TRP A 183 -4.87 -11.21 -18.31
N GLY A 184 -6.18 -11.38 -18.44
CA GLY A 184 -6.79 -12.22 -19.48
C GLY A 184 -7.14 -13.64 -19.00
N ASP A 185 -6.57 -14.09 -17.89
CA ASP A 185 -6.86 -15.41 -17.32
C ASP A 185 -8.07 -15.34 -16.37
N LYS A 186 -9.04 -16.20 -16.60
CA LYS A 186 -10.25 -16.33 -15.77
C LYS A 186 -9.96 -16.70 -14.31
N ARG A 187 -8.74 -17.19 -14.02
CA ARG A 187 -8.29 -17.54 -12.67
C ARG A 187 -7.85 -16.33 -11.84
N CYS A 188 -7.70 -15.13 -12.40
CA CYS A 188 -7.20 -13.94 -11.68
C CYS A 188 -7.90 -13.75 -10.33
N ARG A 189 -9.23 -13.75 -10.32
CA ARG A 189 -9.99 -13.53 -9.09
C ARG A 189 -9.75 -14.62 -8.04
N SER A 190 -9.81 -15.89 -8.41
CA SER A 190 -9.54 -16.99 -7.48
C SER A 190 -8.10 -17.02 -6.98
N ALA A 191 -7.17 -16.59 -7.82
CA ALA A 191 -5.78 -16.45 -7.43
C ALA A 191 -5.57 -15.31 -6.44
N GLN A 192 -6.21 -14.17 -6.63
CA GLN A 192 -6.15 -13.06 -5.67
C GLN A 192 -6.78 -13.46 -4.32
N ILE A 193 -7.90 -14.22 -4.32
CA ILE A 193 -8.48 -14.79 -3.08
C ILE A 193 -7.44 -15.64 -2.35
N ARG A 194 -6.80 -16.57 -3.04
CA ARG A 194 -5.75 -17.42 -2.45
C ARG A 194 -4.60 -16.59 -1.87
N CYS A 195 -4.21 -15.51 -2.55
CA CYS A 195 -3.14 -14.64 -2.07
C CYS A 195 -3.52 -13.90 -0.78
N ILE A 196 -4.72 -13.33 -0.72
CA ILE A 196 -5.14 -12.63 0.51
C ILE A 196 -5.38 -13.61 1.68
N GLU A 197 -5.86 -14.82 1.43
CA GLU A 197 -5.97 -15.88 2.45
C GLU A 197 -4.60 -16.34 2.98
N TYR A 198 -3.58 -16.32 2.14
CA TYR A 198 -2.21 -16.53 2.59
C TYR A 198 -1.72 -15.36 3.45
N LEU A 199 -2.00 -14.11 3.02
CA LEU A 199 -1.62 -12.93 3.77
C LEU A 199 -2.34 -12.83 5.12
N ASP A 200 -3.57 -13.32 5.24
CA ASP A 200 -4.28 -13.40 6.52
C ASP A 200 -3.47 -14.17 7.59
N LYS A 201 -2.84 -15.30 7.19
CA LYS A 201 -1.95 -16.08 8.07
C LYS A 201 -0.65 -15.34 8.41
N MET A 202 -0.13 -14.55 7.48
CA MET A 202 1.04 -13.73 7.73
C MET A 202 0.73 -12.59 8.69
N ILE A 203 -0.44 -11.96 8.54
CA ILE A 203 -0.95 -10.94 9.46
C ILE A 203 -1.19 -11.52 10.85
N GLU A 204 -1.78 -12.72 10.96
CA GLU A 204 -1.94 -13.40 12.25
C GLU A 204 -0.62 -13.49 13.01
N ARG A 205 0.43 -13.94 12.33
CA ARG A 205 1.77 -14.05 12.91
C ARG A 205 2.32 -12.70 13.39
N LEU A 206 2.07 -11.61 12.64
CA LEU A 206 2.46 -10.27 13.04
C LEU A 206 1.70 -9.82 14.28
N LEU A 207 0.37 -9.96 14.26
CA LEU A 207 -0.51 -9.48 15.34
C LEU A 207 -0.31 -10.23 16.66
N GLN A 208 0.08 -11.51 16.61
CA GLN A 208 0.41 -12.31 17.79
C GLN A 208 1.72 -11.90 18.47
N SER A 209 2.56 -11.09 17.81
CA SER A 209 3.82 -10.64 18.41
C SER A 209 3.58 -9.70 19.59
N PRO A 210 4.26 -9.92 20.74
CA PRO A 210 4.21 -8.99 21.87
C PRO A 210 4.62 -7.56 21.53
N LYS A 211 5.43 -7.36 20.48
CA LYS A 211 5.83 -6.03 19.99
C LYS A 211 4.66 -5.23 19.43
N MET A 212 3.62 -5.91 18.91
CA MET A 212 2.43 -5.25 18.35
C MET A 212 1.39 -4.82 19.38
N LYS A 213 1.57 -5.16 20.65
CA LYS A 213 0.66 -4.71 21.72
C LYS A 213 0.55 -3.18 21.77
N ASN A 214 -0.64 -2.70 22.06
CA ASN A 214 -0.98 -1.27 22.17
C ASN A 214 -0.75 -0.52 20.84
N THR A 215 -1.20 -1.13 19.73
CA THR A 215 -1.09 -0.60 18.37
C THR A 215 -2.47 -0.35 17.77
N ASP A 216 -2.66 0.83 17.21
CA ASP A 216 -3.76 1.13 16.30
C ASP A 216 -3.30 0.79 14.89
N ILE A 217 -4.10 0.02 14.16
CA ILE A 217 -3.74 -0.54 12.86
C ILE A 217 -4.83 -0.19 11.84
N ILE A 218 -4.42 0.31 10.70
CA ILE A 218 -5.24 0.39 9.50
C ILE A 218 -4.69 -0.65 8.51
N LEU A 219 -5.55 -1.60 8.09
CA LEU A 219 -5.27 -2.48 6.95
C LEU A 219 -6.19 -2.02 5.81
N CYS A 220 -5.62 -1.76 4.65
CA CYS A 220 -6.41 -1.34 3.49
C CYS A 220 -5.78 -1.84 2.19
N SER A 221 -6.43 -1.58 1.06
CA SER A 221 -5.77 -1.68 -0.24
C SER A 221 -5.55 -0.30 -0.83
N ASP A 222 -4.53 -0.16 -1.65
CA ASP A 222 -4.21 1.06 -2.36
C ASP A 222 -5.07 1.27 -3.62
N HIS A 223 -5.44 0.19 -4.31
CA HIS A 223 -6.38 0.13 -5.43
C HIS A 223 -6.80 -1.32 -5.68
N GLY A 224 -7.68 -1.54 -6.63
CA GLY A 224 -8.02 -2.86 -7.15
C GLY A 224 -7.58 -3.03 -8.61
N ASP A 225 -8.05 -4.12 -9.22
CA ASP A 225 -7.81 -4.48 -10.63
C ASP A 225 -9.14 -4.82 -11.33
N CYS A 226 -9.32 -4.42 -12.57
CA CYS A 226 -10.28 -5.09 -13.44
C CYS A 226 -9.75 -6.48 -13.84
N MET A 227 -10.63 -7.45 -13.87
CA MET A 227 -10.33 -8.84 -14.22
C MET A 227 -11.25 -9.35 -15.35
N GLY A 228 -11.52 -8.46 -16.33
CA GLY A 228 -12.34 -8.70 -17.51
C GLY A 228 -13.67 -7.94 -17.50
N GLU A 229 -13.98 -7.20 -16.43
CA GLU A 229 -15.18 -6.36 -16.39
C GLU A 229 -15.10 -5.29 -17.48
N ASP A 230 -16.20 -5.11 -18.21
CA ASP A 230 -16.33 -4.19 -19.35
C ASP A 230 -15.22 -4.37 -20.43
N GLY A 231 -14.64 -5.59 -20.49
CA GLY A 231 -13.50 -5.89 -21.37
C GLY A 231 -12.16 -5.34 -20.86
N LEU A 232 -12.10 -4.78 -19.66
CA LEU A 232 -10.92 -4.14 -19.07
C LEU A 232 -10.12 -5.11 -18.19
N TRP A 233 -8.82 -4.91 -18.15
CA TRP A 233 -7.89 -5.68 -17.33
C TRP A 233 -6.88 -4.76 -16.65
N GLY A 234 -6.61 -5.03 -15.37
CA GLY A 234 -5.63 -4.26 -14.59
C GLY A 234 -6.19 -2.96 -14.01
N HIS A 235 -5.33 -1.97 -13.88
CA HIS A 235 -5.58 -0.71 -13.18
C HIS A 235 -4.99 0.48 -13.96
N SER A 236 -4.86 1.65 -13.33
CA SER A 236 -4.41 2.94 -13.90
C SER A 236 -5.49 3.67 -14.70
N PHE A 237 -6.75 3.32 -14.50
CA PHE A 237 -7.93 3.99 -15.07
C PHE A 237 -9.06 3.94 -14.04
N PHE A 238 -10.05 4.81 -14.24
CA PHE A 238 -11.22 4.83 -13.37
C PHE A 238 -12.17 3.68 -13.70
N HIS A 239 -12.43 2.83 -12.71
CA HIS A 239 -13.46 1.79 -12.75
C HIS A 239 -13.80 1.40 -11.30
N GLU A 240 -15.05 0.99 -11.03
CA GLU A 240 -15.47 0.61 -9.67
C GLU A 240 -14.58 -0.49 -9.07
N LYS A 241 -14.16 -1.49 -9.88
CA LYS A 241 -13.29 -2.58 -9.43
C LYS A 241 -11.86 -2.14 -9.11
N VAL A 242 -11.46 -0.97 -9.58
CA VAL A 242 -10.17 -0.36 -9.28
C VAL A 242 -10.23 0.52 -8.04
N ILE A 243 -11.35 1.24 -7.85
CA ILE A 243 -11.45 2.21 -6.76
C ILE A 243 -12.12 1.68 -5.49
N GLU A 244 -12.94 0.61 -5.59
CA GLU A 244 -13.54 -0.03 -4.42
C GLU A 244 -12.55 -0.97 -3.73
N VAL A 245 -12.17 -0.63 -2.51
CA VAL A 245 -11.14 -1.32 -1.73
C VAL A 245 -11.63 -1.65 -0.32
N PRO A 246 -11.05 -2.67 0.35
CA PRO A 246 -11.32 -2.89 1.76
C PRO A 246 -10.58 -1.88 2.64
N ILE A 247 -11.20 -1.52 3.77
CA ILE A 247 -10.54 -0.93 4.92
C ILE A 247 -10.93 -1.67 6.19
N VAL A 248 -9.96 -1.90 7.06
CA VAL A 248 -10.11 -2.59 8.34
C VAL A 248 -9.44 -1.75 9.41
N GLU A 249 -10.12 -1.50 10.50
CA GLU A 249 -9.56 -0.82 11.67
C GLU A 249 -9.40 -1.83 12.81
N ALA A 250 -8.19 -2.00 13.28
CA ALA A 250 -7.85 -2.91 14.36
C ALA A 250 -7.17 -2.16 15.51
N HIS A 251 -7.40 -2.68 16.71
CA HIS A 251 -6.77 -2.20 17.92
C HIS A 251 -6.34 -3.39 18.76
N ILE A 252 -5.06 -3.52 19.05
CA ILE A 252 -4.49 -4.65 19.79
C ILE A 252 -3.56 -4.20 20.91
#